data_be875cf42ba4271c91db5bde26e9382f
#
_entry.id   be875cf42ba4271c91db5bde26e9382f
#
_cell.length_a   1.000
_cell.length_b   1.000
_cell.length_c   1.000
_cell.angle_alpha   90.00
_cell.angle_beta   90.00
_cell.angle_gamma   90.00
#
_symmetry.space_group_name_H-M   'P 1'
#
loop_
_entity.id
_entity.type
_entity.pdbx_description
1 polymer ?
#
loop_
_entity_poly.entity_id
_entity_poly.type
_entity_poly.pdbx_seq_one_letter_code
_entity_poly.pdbx_strand_id
1 'polypeptide(L)'
;MLNHYKDIVDDVYVVVYRQHEDDGILEEIEKLGITPYKIVTEPKFNWQKVTDLYNEVKMTKPESWWVVSDDDEIHVYPKPLREMIEECEENGWEFITGGFLDRIGEDGTFPKIDNTTNIWESFPYSGFFRYPLSGACPNKCCVMKGKIHVTNGQHYAIVDGNHVWGEEGAKHPLRYPPGRGEGFIQVHHFKWDSTVLERLKEVSETEE
;
A
#
# COMPACT_ATOMS: atom_id res chain seq x y z
N MET A 1 2.83 11.72 0.60
CA MET A 1 2.53 10.57 -0.28
C MET A 1 2.20 11.01 -1.71
N LEU A 2 1.13 11.76 -1.99
CA LEU A 2 0.72 12.14 -3.37
C LEU A 2 1.85 12.79 -4.18
N ASN A 3 2.64 13.68 -3.58
CA ASN A 3 3.81 14.28 -4.22
C ASN A 3 4.89 13.25 -4.61
N HIS A 4 4.93 12.10 -3.95
CA HIS A 4 5.86 11.02 -4.30
C HIS A 4 5.45 10.31 -5.59
N TYR A 5 4.15 10.05 -5.77
CA TYR A 5 3.67 9.28 -6.91
C TYR A 5 3.42 10.09 -8.18
N LYS A 6 3.12 11.39 -8.10
CA LYS A 6 2.78 12.24 -9.26
C LYS A 6 3.84 12.27 -10.36
N ASP A 7 5.12 12.06 -9.99
CA ASP A 7 6.23 12.04 -10.96
C ASP A 7 6.56 10.61 -11.44
N ILE A 8 5.86 9.59 -10.92
CA ILE A 8 6.09 8.17 -11.20
C ILE A 8 4.98 7.60 -12.10
N VAL A 9 3.74 8.08 -11.92
CA VAL A 9 2.54 7.60 -12.64
C VAL A 9 1.94 8.70 -13.51
N ASP A 10 1.17 8.31 -14.51
CA ASP A 10 0.53 9.27 -15.44
C ASP A 10 -0.76 9.87 -14.86
N ASP A 11 -1.54 9.09 -14.11
CA ASP A 11 -2.80 9.48 -13.46
C ASP A 11 -2.84 9.03 -12.00
N VAL A 12 -3.52 9.80 -11.14
CA VAL A 12 -3.74 9.46 -9.73
C VAL A 12 -5.24 9.41 -9.42
N TYR A 13 -5.69 8.30 -8.88
CA TYR A 13 -7.07 8.08 -8.45
C TYR A 13 -7.13 8.04 -6.92
N VAL A 14 -7.68 9.07 -6.30
CA VAL A 14 -7.84 9.12 -4.85
C VAL A 14 -9.21 8.58 -4.48
N VAL A 15 -9.23 7.50 -3.70
CA VAL A 15 -10.45 6.96 -3.10
C VAL A 15 -10.45 7.31 -1.62
N VAL A 16 -11.47 7.99 -1.16
CA VAL A 16 -11.66 8.30 0.25
C VAL A 16 -12.61 7.29 0.87
N TYR A 17 -12.10 6.50 1.80
CA TYR A 17 -12.90 5.61 2.64
C TYR A 17 -12.84 6.13 4.07
N ARG A 18 -13.97 6.50 4.65
CA ARG A 18 -14.03 7.15 5.96
C ARG A 18 -15.19 6.63 6.81
N GLN A 19 -15.07 6.79 8.13
CA GLN A 19 -16.10 6.34 9.07
C GLN A 19 -17.11 7.45 9.41
N HIS A 20 -16.73 8.71 9.30
CA HIS A 20 -17.53 9.88 9.61
C HIS A 20 -17.49 10.92 8.49
N GLU A 21 -18.57 11.68 8.31
CA GLU A 21 -18.62 12.73 7.28
C GLU A 21 -17.86 14.00 7.71
N ASP A 22 -17.77 14.24 9.01
CA ASP A 22 -17.19 15.45 9.61
C ASP A 22 -15.75 15.26 10.07
N ASP A 23 -14.97 14.43 9.38
CA ASP A 23 -13.58 14.12 9.74
C ASP A 23 -12.54 15.12 9.20
N GLY A 24 -12.96 16.09 8.37
CA GLY A 24 -12.10 17.11 7.77
C GLY A 24 -11.21 16.60 6.64
N ILE A 25 -11.27 15.31 6.28
CA ILE A 25 -10.38 14.71 5.25
C ILE A 25 -10.62 15.34 3.88
N LEU A 26 -11.87 15.60 3.51
CA LEU A 26 -12.20 16.16 2.19
C LEU A 26 -11.67 17.59 2.03
N GLU A 27 -11.76 18.41 3.08
CA GLU A 27 -11.22 19.76 3.10
C GLU A 27 -9.70 19.76 2.95
N GLU A 28 -9.01 18.81 3.58
CA GLU A 28 -7.55 18.70 3.44
C GLU A 28 -7.16 18.23 2.02
N ILE A 29 -7.90 17.31 1.43
CA ILE A 29 -7.67 16.83 0.05
C ILE A 29 -7.93 17.98 -0.94
N GLU A 30 -8.99 18.77 -0.75
CA GLU A 30 -9.31 19.93 -1.59
C GLU A 30 -8.20 21.00 -1.54
N LYS A 31 -7.63 21.28 -0.35
CA LYS A 31 -6.48 22.20 -0.22
C LYS A 31 -5.25 21.74 -1.03
N LEU A 32 -5.12 20.46 -1.31
CA LEU A 32 -4.08 19.91 -2.18
C LEU A 32 -4.42 20.00 -3.67
N GLY A 33 -5.60 20.55 -4.02
CA GLY A 33 -6.08 20.66 -5.40
C GLY A 33 -6.52 19.32 -5.99
N ILE A 34 -6.89 18.36 -5.16
CA ILE A 34 -7.27 17.00 -5.57
C ILE A 34 -8.78 16.83 -5.45
N THR A 35 -9.39 16.27 -6.48
CA THR A 35 -10.78 15.81 -6.44
C THR A 35 -10.78 14.30 -6.26
N PRO A 36 -11.38 13.76 -5.19
CA PRO A 36 -11.50 12.33 -5.02
C PRO A 36 -12.24 11.68 -6.18
N TYR A 37 -11.72 10.55 -6.66
CA TYR A 37 -12.38 9.73 -7.67
C TYR A 37 -13.67 9.09 -7.10
N LYS A 38 -13.60 8.66 -5.83
CA LYS A 38 -14.72 8.05 -5.13
C LYS A 38 -14.64 8.37 -3.63
N ILE A 39 -15.80 8.56 -3.02
CA ILE A 39 -15.95 8.77 -1.58
C ILE A 39 -16.91 7.70 -1.06
N VAL A 40 -16.52 7.00 -0.01
CA VAL A 40 -17.34 6.00 0.69
C VAL A 40 -17.31 6.30 2.17
N THR A 41 -18.48 6.41 2.79
CA THR A 41 -18.62 6.58 4.24
C THR A 41 -19.31 5.35 4.81
N GLU A 42 -18.68 4.65 5.73
CA GLU A 42 -19.23 3.51 6.46
C GLU A 42 -18.93 3.63 7.95
N PRO A 43 -19.88 3.39 8.85
CA PRO A 43 -19.71 3.66 10.30
C PRO A 43 -18.70 2.73 10.98
N LYS A 44 -18.31 1.64 10.32
CA LYS A 44 -17.30 0.70 10.79
C LYS A 44 -16.32 0.39 9.67
N PHE A 45 -15.06 0.28 10.02
CA PHE A 45 -14.02 -0.12 9.07
C PHE A 45 -14.27 -1.53 8.54
N ASN A 46 -14.17 -1.70 7.23
CA ASN A 46 -14.42 -2.97 6.54
C ASN A 46 -13.32 -3.25 5.52
N TRP A 47 -12.41 -4.15 5.85
CA TRP A 47 -11.29 -4.55 4.99
C TRP A 47 -11.73 -5.07 3.63
N GLN A 48 -12.81 -5.85 3.58
CA GLN A 48 -13.33 -6.37 2.32
C GLN A 48 -13.81 -5.24 1.42
N LYS A 49 -14.49 -4.24 1.98
CA LYS A 49 -14.95 -3.09 1.22
C LYS A 49 -13.81 -2.26 0.63
N VAL A 50 -12.75 -2.03 1.41
CA VAL A 50 -11.54 -1.35 0.91
C VAL A 50 -10.92 -2.14 -0.24
N THR A 51 -10.81 -3.46 -0.09
CA THR A 51 -10.29 -4.35 -1.14
C THR A 51 -11.16 -4.31 -2.40
N ASP A 52 -12.47 -4.34 -2.25
CA ASP A 52 -13.41 -4.26 -3.37
C ASP A 52 -13.27 -2.92 -4.11
N LEU A 53 -13.03 -1.80 -3.40
CA LEU A 53 -12.79 -0.50 -3.99
C LEU A 53 -11.51 -0.49 -4.84
N TYR A 54 -10.41 -1.04 -4.35
CA TYR A 54 -9.19 -1.17 -5.17
C TYR A 54 -9.43 -1.97 -6.44
N ASN A 55 -10.09 -3.11 -6.31
CA ASN A 55 -10.37 -3.99 -7.46
C ASN A 55 -11.35 -3.31 -8.44
N GLU A 56 -12.39 -2.61 -7.95
CA GLU A 56 -13.34 -1.86 -8.78
C GLU A 56 -12.64 -0.76 -9.59
N VAL A 57 -11.82 0.07 -8.93
CA VAL A 57 -11.14 1.19 -9.59
C VAL A 57 -10.17 0.70 -10.65
N LYS A 58 -9.35 -0.30 -10.35
CA LYS A 58 -8.42 -0.88 -11.31
C LYS A 58 -9.11 -1.46 -12.54
N MET A 59 -10.26 -2.09 -12.35
CA MET A 59 -11.04 -2.67 -13.46
C MET A 59 -11.58 -1.64 -14.45
N THR A 60 -11.55 -0.35 -14.14
CA THR A 60 -11.90 0.70 -15.12
C THR A 60 -10.93 0.76 -16.31
N LYS A 61 -9.66 0.33 -16.10
CA LYS A 61 -8.63 0.20 -17.12
C LYS A 61 -7.90 -1.15 -16.94
N PRO A 62 -8.52 -2.30 -17.33
CA PRO A 62 -8.05 -3.64 -16.94
C PRO A 62 -6.68 -4.02 -17.50
N GLU A 63 -6.29 -3.49 -18.68
CA GLU A 63 -4.99 -3.76 -19.30
C GLU A 63 -3.90 -2.73 -18.92
N SER A 64 -4.26 -1.64 -18.27
CA SER A 64 -3.29 -0.66 -17.76
C SER A 64 -2.58 -1.18 -16.52
N TRP A 65 -1.35 -0.71 -16.31
CA TRP A 65 -0.62 -0.95 -15.07
C TRP A 65 -1.06 0.04 -13.98
N TRP A 66 -1.22 -0.47 -12.78
CA TRP A 66 -1.65 0.27 -11.61
C TRP A 66 -0.63 0.11 -10.49
N VAL A 67 -0.30 1.22 -9.84
CA VAL A 67 0.31 1.23 -8.51
C VAL A 67 -0.82 1.35 -7.49
N VAL A 68 -0.85 0.47 -6.51
CA VAL A 68 -1.84 0.52 -5.41
C VAL A 68 -1.10 0.72 -4.11
N SER A 69 -1.48 1.77 -3.38
CA SER A 69 -0.82 2.17 -2.13
C SER A 69 -1.85 2.70 -1.15
N ASP A 70 -1.75 2.28 0.10
CA ASP A 70 -2.50 2.87 1.21
C ASP A 70 -1.92 4.26 1.56
N ASP A 71 -2.62 5.05 2.35
CA ASP A 71 -2.25 6.44 2.64
C ASP A 71 -1.03 6.58 3.57
N ASP A 72 -0.67 5.51 4.25
CA ASP A 72 0.52 5.41 5.11
C ASP A 72 1.69 4.63 4.48
N GLU A 73 1.64 4.37 3.16
CA GLU A 73 2.64 3.59 2.43
C GLU A 73 3.37 4.41 1.35
N ILE A 74 4.69 4.31 1.31
CA ILE A 74 5.52 4.85 0.24
C ILE A 74 6.34 3.73 -0.39
N HIS A 75 6.16 3.53 -1.69
CA HIS A 75 6.91 2.53 -2.46
C HIS A 75 8.22 3.11 -2.96
N VAL A 76 9.33 2.44 -2.66
CA VAL A 76 10.64 2.73 -3.24
C VAL A 76 11.03 1.61 -4.18
N TYR A 77 11.26 1.95 -5.43
CA TYR A 77 11.55 1.00 -6.51
C TYR A 77 13.04 0.79 -6.67
N PRO A 78 13.52 -0.45 -6.92
CA PRO A 78 14.95 -0.76 -7.09
C PRO A 78 15.52 -0.22 -8.40
N LYS A 79 14.66 0.06 -9.39
CA LYS A 79 14.96 0.70 -10.67
C LYS A 79 13.73 1.49 -11.15
N PRO A 80 13.82 2.31 -12.21
CA PRO A 80 12.67 3.04 -12.74
C PRO A 80 11.47 2.12 -12.98
N LEU A 81 10.28 2.52 -12.51
CA LEU A 81 9.07 1.70 -12.60
C LEU A 81 8.74 1.29 -14.04
N ARG A 82 8.98 2.19 -15.02
CA ARG A 82 8.74 1.89 -16.44
C ARG A 82 9.60 0.73 -16.94
N GLU A 83 10.87 0.67 -16.53
CA GLU A 83 11.76 -0.46 -16.88
C GLU A 83 11.29 -1.77 -16.25
N MET A 84 10.75 -1.72 -15.03
CA MET A 84 10.17 -2.91 -14.38
C MET A 84 8.92 -3.39 -15.13
N ILE A 85 8.09 -2.47 -15.60
CA ILE A 85 6.90 -2.79 -16.39
C ILE A 85 7.28 -3.39 -17.76
N GLU A 86 8.27 -2.81 -18.45
CA GLU A 86 8.78 -3.33 -19.73
C GLU A 86 9.27 -4.78 -19.56
N GLU A 87 10.04 -5.05 -18.52
CA GLU A 87 10.48 -6.42 -18.20
C GLU A 87 9.31 -7.36 -17.93
N CYS A 88 8.25 -6.89 -17.26
CA CYS A 88 7.04 -7.68 -17.05
C CYS A 88 6.34 -8.02 -18.38
N GLU A 89 6.18 -7.04 -19.27
CA GLU A 89 5.54 -7.24 -20.57
C GLU A 89 6.34 -8.24 -21.43
N GLU A 90 7.67 -8.15 -21.45
CA GLU A 90 8.53 -9.07 -22.18
C GLU A 90 8.42 -10.53 -21.69
N ASN A 91 8.18 -10.71 -20.38
CA ASN A 91 8.09 -12.03 -19.75
C ASN A 91 6.65 -12.52 -19.59
N GLY A 92 5.65 -11.72 -19.95
CA GLY A 92 4.25 -12.05 -19.76
C GLY A 92 3.80 -12.08 -18.30
N TRP A 93 4.49 -11.33 -17.43
CA TRP A 93 4.09 -11.14 -16.03
C TRP A 93 3.07 -10.02 -15.90
N GLU A 94 2.16 -10.13 -14.96
CA GLU A 94 1.02 -9.22 -14.83
C GLU A 94 0.94 -8.50 -13.48
N PHE A 95 1.85 -8.80 -12.54
CA PHE A 95 1.97 -8.11 -11.26
C PHE A 95 3.38 -8.22 -10.68
N ILE A 96 3.71 -7.27 -9.80
CA ILE A 96 4.98 -7.20 -9.07
C ILE A 96 4.67 -7.11 -7.58
N THR A 97 5.32 -7.95 -6.78
CA THR A 97 5.25 -7.90 -5.33
C THR A 97 6.43 -7.14 -4.73
N GLY A 98 6.19 -6.54 -3.58
CA GLY A 98 7.19 -5.92 -2.74
C GLY A 98 7.13 -6.43 -1.32
N GLY A 99 7.89 -5.83 -0.44
CA GLY A 99 7.95 -6.19 0.96
C GLY A 99 7.79 -4.99 1.88
N PHE A 100 7.06 -5.18 2.98
CA PHE A 100 6.89 -4.17 4.00
C PHE A 100 8.19 -3.89 4.73
N LEU A 101 8.45 -2.60 4.92
CA LEU A 101 9.42 -2.06 5.86
C LEU A 101 8.67 -1.13 6.80
N ASP A 102 8.24 -1.66 7.94
CA ASP A 102 7.63 -0.83 8.97
C ASP A 102 8.62 0.25 9.42
N ARG A 103 8.12 1.48 9.55
CA ARG A 103 8.89 2.65 9.96
C ARG A 103 8.56 3.04 11.39
N ILE A 104 9.60 3.38 12.17
CA ILE A 104 9.48 3.78 13.57
C ILE A 104 10.43 4.94 13.87
N GLY A 105 10.07 5.75 14.84
CA GLY A 105 10.88 6.87 15.31
C GLY A 105 12.16 6.45 16.02
N GLU A 106 13.00 7.41 16.32
CA GLU A 106 14.25 7.21 17.06
C GLU A 106 13.96 6.57 18.42
N ASP A 107 14.82 5.64 18.83
CA ASP A 107 14.69 4.86 20.06
C ASP A 107 13.36 4.09 20.21
N GLY A 108 12.70 3.76 19.10
CA GLY A 108 11.41 3.05 19.08
C GLY A 108 10.22 3.93 19.47
N THR A 109 10.35 5.23 19.35
CA THR A 109 9.25 6.18 19.60
C THR A 109 8.22 6.18 18.48
N PHE A 110 7.02 6.73 18.78
CA PHE A 110 5.92 6.91 17.84
C PHE A 110 5.74 8.40 17.56
N PRO A 111 6.38 8.93 16.49
CA PRO A 111 6.33 10.36 16.19
C PRO A 111 4.92 10.84 15.84
N LYS A 112 4.63 12.09 16.19
CA LYS A 112 3.44 12.76 15.70
C LYS A 112 3.65 13.18 14.25
N ILE A 113 2.66 12.93 13.41
CA ILE A 113 2.64 13.37 12.02
C ILE A 113 1.71 14.59 11.89
N ASP A 114 2.17 15.61 11.20
CA ASP A 114 1.38 16.75 10.75
C ASP A 114 1.85 17.20 9.36
N ASN A 115 1.24 18.24 8.81
CA ASN A 115 1.54 18.71 7.45
C ASN A 115 2.94 19.35 7.28
N THR A 116 3.69 19.53 8.37
CA THR A 116 5.08 20.04 8.37
C THR A 116 6.10 18.94 8.59
N THR A 117 5.67 17.72 8.91
CA THR A 117 6.53 16.61 9.28
C THR A 117 7.30 16.08 8.08
N ASN A 118 8.64 16.06 8.18
CA ASN A 118 9.46 15.25 7.30
C ASN A 118 9.42 13.79 7.80
N ILE A 119 8.58 12.98 7.18
CA ILE A 119 8.36 11.60 7.63
C ILE A 119 9.62 10.73 7.58
N TRP A 120 10.55 10.98 6.66
CA TRP A 120 11.80 10.22 6.57
C TRP A 120 12.75 10.50 7.72
N GLU A 121 12.81 11.75 8.17
CA GLU A 121 13.62 12.16 9.33
C GLU A 121 12.96 11.74 10.65
N SER A 122 11.63 11.84 10.72
CA SER A 122 10.89 11.47 11.94
C SER A 122 10.82 9.98 12.19
N PHE A 123 10.90 9.15 11.13
CA PHE A 123 10.87 7.70 11.19
C PHE A 123 12.14 7.09 10.59
N PRO A 124 13.32 7.30 11.21
CA PRO A 124 14.61 6.92 10.62
C PRO A 124 14.83 5.41 10.57
N TYR A 125 14.23 4.66 11.48
CA TYR A 125 14.43 3.20 11.55
C TYR A 125 13.38 2.44 10.74
N SER A 126 13.82 1.35 10.12
CA SER A 126 12.93 0.45 9.38
C SER A 126 13.28 -1.01 9.62
N GLY A 127 12.29 -1.87 9.51
CA GLY A 127 12.48 -3.31 9.66
C GLY A 127 11.20 -4.11 9.46
N PHE A 128 11.31 -5.42 9.67
CA PHE A 128 10.19 -6.37 9.56
C PHE A 128 9.60 -6.75 10.92
N PHE A 129 9.55 -5.82 11.86
CA PHE A 129 9.19 -6.16 13.24
C PHE A 129 7.73 -6.61 13.39
N ARG A 130 6.84 -6.16 12.53
CA ARG A 130 5.44 -6.62 12.50
C ARG A 130 5.33 -8.13 12.27
N TYR A 131 6.08 -8.68 11.34
CA TYR A 131 6.04 -10.11 11.01
C TYR A 131 6.42 -11.01 12.19
N PRO A 132 7.55 -10.80 12.89
CA PRO A 132 7.92 -11.61 14.06
C PRO A 132 6.92 -11.50 15.22
N LEU A 133 6.30 -10.33 15.40
CA LEU A 133 5.42 -10.07 16.54
C LEU A 133 4.00 -10.61 16.34
N SER A 134 3.44 -10.51 15.15
CA SER A 134 2.03 -10.80 14.89
C SER A 134 1.79 -11.88 13.83
N GLY A 135 2.85 -12.41 13.21
CA GLY A 135 2.72 -13.31 12.06
C GLY A 135 2.14 -12.64 10.81
N ALA A 136 2.08 -11.30 10.79
CA ALA A 136 1.52 -10.57 9.65
C ALA A 136 2.34 -10.79 8.38
N CYS A 137 1.65 -10.94 7.25
CA CYS A 137 2.29 -11.15 5.96
C CYS A 137 3.20 -9.97 5.58
N PRO A 138 4.49 -10.20 5.26
CA PRO A 138 5.40 -9.14 4.88
C PRO A 138 5.28 -8.72 3.41
N ASN A 139 4.45 -9.42 2.62
CA ASN A 139 4.30 -9.12 1.20
C ASN A 139 3.25 -8.05 0.93
N LYS A 140 3.44 -7.35 -0.18
CA LYS A 140 2.47 -6.43 -0.78
C LYS A 140 2.46 -6.59 -2.29
N CYS A 141 1.30 -6.71 -2.91
CA CYS A 141 1.16 -6.54 -4.35
C CYS A 141 1.16 -5.04 -4.66
N CYS A 142 2.26 -4.55 -5.21
CA CYS A 142 2.52 -3.12 -5.36
C CYS A 142 2.10 -2.57 -6.72
N VAL A 143 2.36 -3.33 -7.78
CA VAL A 143 2.15 -2.93 -9.18
C VAL A 143 1.49 -4.08 -9.92
N MET A 144 0.44 -3.82 -10.67
CA MET A 144 -0.30 -4.89 -11.35
C MET A 144 -1.14 -4.37 -12.51
N LYS A 145 -1.50 -5.25 -13.42
CA LYS A 145 -2.55 -4.96 -14.41
C LYS A 145 -3.90 -4.82 -13.71
N GLY A 146 -4.76 -3.94 -14.21
CA GLY A 146 -6.05 -3.62 -13.60
C GLY A 146 -6.96 -4.83 -13.40
N LYS A 147 -6.88 -5.83 -14.27
CA LYS A 147 -7.63 -7.09 -14.18
C LYS A 147 -7.16 -8.03 -13.06
N ILE A 148 -5.99 -7.81 -12.48
CA ILE A 148 -5.48 -8.63 -11.37
C ILE A 148 -6.16 -8.19 -10.07
N HIS A 149 -6.96 -9.05 -9.50
CA HIS A 149 -7.57 -8.84 -8.19
C HIS A 149 -6.56 -9.12 -7.08
N VAL A 150 -6.76 -8.47 -5.93
CA VAL A 150 -5.93 -8.66 -4.74
C VAL A 150 -6.78 -9.05 -3.54
N THR A 151 -6.14 -9.70 -2.57
CA THR A 151 -6.75 -10.02 -1.27
C THR A 151 -6.76 -8.82 -0.34
N ASN A 152 -7.42 -8.97 0.81
CA ASN A 152 -7.42 -7.96 1.89
C ASN A 152 -5.99 -7.59 2.27
N GLY A 153 -5.72 -6.29 2.42
CA GLY A 153 -4.39 -5.75 2.67
C GLY A 153 -3.44 -5.87 1.47
N GLN A 154 -3.93 -6.32 0.31
CA GLN A 154 -3.15 -6.48 -0.93
C GLN A 154 -1.93 -7.41 -0.79
N HIS A 155 -2.02 -8.39 0.12
CA HIS A 155 -0.90 -9.30 0.39
C HIS A 155 -0.66 -10.31 -0.73
N TYR A 156 -1.70 -10.70 -1.46
CA TYR A 156 -1.65 -11.69 -2.54
C TYR A 156 -2.42 -11.18 -3.76
N ALA A 157 -1.92 -11.52 -4.95
CA ALA A 157 -2.71 -11.47 -6.17
C ALA A 157 -3.64 -12.70 -6.24
N ILE A 158 -4.78 -12.56 -6.91
CA ILE A 158 -5.69 -13.65 -7.19
C ILE A 158 -5.57 -14.00 -8.68
N VAL A 159 -4.99 -15.15 -8.98
CA VAL A 159 -4.79 -15.65 -10.34
C VAL A 159 -5.47 -17.02 -10.44
N ASP A 160 -6.41 -17.16 -11.37
CA ASP A 160 -7.20 -18.39 -11.56
C ASP A 160 -7.84 -18.90 -10.26
N GLY A 161 -8.29 -17.97 -9.41
CA GLY A 161 -8.91 -18.27 -8.12
C GLY A 161 -7.95 -18.63 -6.99
N ASN A 162 -6.65 -18.64 -7.24
CA ASN A 162 -5.63 -18.95 -6.25
C ASN A 162 -4.93 -17.66 -5.73
N HIS A 163 -4.55 -17.67 -4.46
CA HIS A 163 -3.72 -16.63 -3.86
C HIS A 163 -2.26 -16.84 -4.26
N VAL A 164 -1.68 -15.86 -4.94
CA VAL A 164 -0.32 -15.96 -5.50
C VAL A 164 0.51 -14.77 -5.04
N TRP A 165 1.74 -15.01 -4.62
CA TRP A 165 2.65 -13.99 -4.07
C TRP A 165 4.10 -14.13 -4.51
N GLY A 166 4.35 -14.89 -5.55
CA GLY A 166 5.69 -14.94 -6.02
C GLY A 166 6.37 -16.30 -5.99
N GLU A 167 5.60 -17.32 -5.98
CA GLU A 167 6.13 -18.68 -6.10
C GLU A 167 6.38 -19.06 -7.55
N GLU A 168 7.11 -20.17 -7.74
CA GLU A 168 7.41 -20.73 -9.04
C GLU A 168 6.12 -20.92 -9.85
N GLY A 169 6.09 -20.41 -11.07
CA GLY A 169 4.93 -20.40 -11.95
C GLY A 169 3.99 -19.20 -11.82
N ALA A 170 4.20 -18.33 -10.84
CA ALA A 170 3.47 -17.07 -10.77
C ALA A 170 4.03 -16.07 -11.78
N LYS A 171 3.14 -15.29 -12.38
CA LYS A 171 3.49 -14.26 -13.35
C LYS A 171 3.96 -12.97 -12.68
N HIS A 172 5.10 -13.02 -11.98
CA HIS A 172 5.67 -11.85 -11.34
C HIS A 172 7.20 -11.90 -11.38
N PRO A 173 7.87 -10.77 -11.61
CA PRO A 173 9.31 -10.70 -11.80
C PRO A 173 10.08 -10.60 -10.49
N LEU A 174 9.53 -9.98 -9.46
CA LEU A 174 10.22 -9.66 -8.21
C LEU A 174 9.46 -10.24 -7.03
N ARG A 175 10.16 -10.96 -6.21
CA ARG A 175 9.65 -11.65 -5.03
C ARG A 175 10.29 -11.10 -3.77
N TYR A 176 9.47 -10.98 -2.74
CA TYR A 176 9.96 -10.75 -1.38
C TYR A 176 9.88 -12.05 -0.55
N PRO A 177 10.85 -12.31 0.37
CA PRO A 177 12.14 -11.62 0.53
C PRO A 177 13.09 -11.85 -0.63
N PRO A 178 13.99 -10.89 -0.92
CA PRO A 178 14.91 -11.01 -2.00
C PRO A 178 15.94 -12.12 -1.67
N GLY A 179 15.78 -13.25 -2.29
CA GLY A 179 16.64 -14.39 -2.02
C GLY A 179 17.94 -14.42 -2.83
N ARG A 180 18.21 -13.43 -3.70
CA ARG A 180 19.19 -13.60 -4.77
C ARG A 180 19.99 -12.34 -5.16
N GLY A 181 20.08 -11.35 -4.28
CA GLY A 181 20.88 -10.14 -4.56
C GLY A 181 20.24 -9.13 -5.50
N GLU A 182 19.05 -9.40 -5.99
CA GLU A 182 18.25 -8.45 -6.77
C GLU A 182 17.46 -7.56 -5.81
N GLY A 183 17.29 -6.29 -6.17
CA GLY A 183 16.47 -5.36 -5.40
C GLY A 183 14.99 -5.75 -5.44
N PHE A 184 14.22 -5.28 -4.47
CA PHE A 184 12.78 -5.47 -4.42
C PHE A 184 12.08 -4.13 -4.18
N ILE A 185 10.78 -4.04 -4.50
CA ILE A 185 9.98 -2.87 -4.14
C ILE A 185 9.86 -2.83 -2.62
N GLN A 186 10.40 -1.77 -2.02
CA GLN A 186 10.29 -1.53 -0.59
C GLN A 186 9.00 -0.74 -0.32
N VAL A 187 8.11 -1.30 0.48
CA VAL A 187 6.90 -0.63 0.94
C VAL A 187 7.16 -0.06 2.32
N HIS A 188 7.56 1.21 2.36
CA HIS A 188 7.78 1.90 3.63
C HIS A 188 6.45 2.29 4.26
N HIS A 189 6.16 1.69 5.41
CA HIS A 189 4.88 1.74 6.09
C HIS A 189 4.99 2.59 7.37
N PHE A 190 4.34 3.76 7.38
CA PHE A 190 4.43 4.78 8.42
C PHE A 190 3.30 4.70 9.46
N LYS A 191 2.79 3.51 9.68
CA LYS A 191 1.68 3.21 10.59
C LYS A 191 1.98 3.51 12.07
N TRP A 192 3.25 3.48 12.46
CA TRP A 192 3.69 3.53 13.87
C TRP A 192 3.89 4.97 14.34
N ASP A 193 2.84 5.77 14.24
CA ASP A 193 2.77 7.15 14.70
C ASP A 193 2.21 7.29 16.13
N SER A 194 2.04 8.52 16.60
CA SER A 194 1.55 8.80 17.96
C SER A 194 0.13 8.32 18.24
N THR A 195 -0.65 7.95 17.23
CA THR A 195 -2.03 7.44 17.37
C THR A 195 -2.08 5.91 17.54
N VAL A 196 -0.94 5.22 17.35
CA VAL A 196 -0.91 3.74 17.36
C VAL A 196 -1.44 3.14 18.66
N LEU A 197 -1.16 3.75 19.80
CA LEU A 197 -1.61 3.23 21.09
C LEU A 197 -3.13 3.33 21.27
N GLU A 198 -3.74 4.41 20.79
CA GLU A 198 -5.21 4.55 20.78
C GLU A 198 -5.84 3.50 19.87
N ARG A 199 -5.31 3.35 18.66
CA ARG A 199 -5.79 2.35 17.69
C ARG A 199 -5.68 0.92 18.25
N LEU A 200 -4.58 0.58 18.91
CA LEU A 200 -4.41 -0.74 19.53
C LEU A 200 -5.39 -0.97 20.68
N LYS A 201 -5.69 0.08 21.46
CA LYS A 201 -6.68 0.01 22.53
C LYS A 201 -8.10 -0.23 21.96
N GLU A 202 -8.49 0.53 20.95
CA GLU A 202 -9.78 0.37 20.26
C GLU A 202 -9.96 -1.05 19.70
N VAL A 203 -8.92 -1.60 19.06
CA VAL A 203 -8.95 -2.98 18.54
C VAL A 203 -9.13 -3.98 19.68
N SER A 204 -8.39 -3.82 20.80
CA SER A 204 -8.50 -4.74 21.93
C SER A 204 -9.87 -4.72 22.63
N GLU A 205 -10.58 -3.58 22.57
CA GLU A 205 -11.92 -3.42 23.14
C GLU A 205 -13.03 -3.93 22.21
N THR A 206 -12.74 -4.14 20.92
CA THR A 206 -13.74 -4.60 19.94
C THR A 206 -13.70 -6.12 19.68
N GLU A 207 -12.69 -6.81 20.16
CA GLU A 207 -12.56 -8.28 20.04
C GLU A 207 -13.14 -9.05 21.24
N GLU A 208 -13.72 -8.37 22.25
CA GLU A 208 -14.54 -8.95 23.31
C GLU A 208 -16.06 -8.92 22.95
#